data_632befcb8b6b7af622dd8a6451f2ca45
#
_entry.id   632befcb8b6b7af622dd8a6451f2ca45
#
_cell.length_a   1.000
_cell.length_b   1.000
_cell.length_c   1.000
_cell.angle_alpha   90.00
_cell.angle_beta   90.00
_cell.angle_gamma   90.00
#
_symmetry.space_group_name_H-M   'P 1'
#
loop_
_entity.id
_entity.type
_entity.pdbx_description
1 polymer ?
#
loop_
_entity_poly.entity_id
_entity_poly.type
_entity_poly.pdbx_seq_one_letter_code
_entity_poly.pdbx_strand_id
1 'polypeptide(L)'
;VLSDHAANAKIAIFGSPMFPRLALVDPVLTYTVPPAVTASTGLDVIAHSLDAMCSVRANPVSDGLAVRAAKLAFENLEAAFRDGSDAVARERMAMASTIAGYAFSNTGTTGSHACSYLLTAKYHIPHGEACALTLDAWFRKDAAVRPLLHTLSRMMGFADANAAADRLAELKELTGMRTTLTAMGVPDTQEALDELAANAAASGNMANDICKATREDIASLFASLR
;
A
#
# COMPACT_ATOMS: atom_id res chain seq x y z
N VAL A 1 2.42 7.55 -13.22
CA VAL A 1 1.12 6.92 -13.47
C VAL A 1 0.14 7.97 -13.95
N LEU A 2 -0.58 7.68 -15.01
CA LEU A 2 -1.64 8.53 -15.57
C LEU A 2 -2.99 7.83 -15.37
N SER A 3 -4.03 8.62 -15.04
CA SER A 3 -5.39 8.12 -15.00
C SER A 3 -6.08 8.39 -16.34
N ASP A 4 -6.55 7.35 -17.00
CA ASP A 4 -7.43 7.44 -18.15
C ASP A 4 -8.87 7.25 -17.67
N HIS A 5 -9.57 8.37 -17.51
CA HIS A 5 -10.95 8.35 -17.01
C HIS A 5 -11.94 7.77 -18.02
N ALA A 6 -11.63 7.83 -19.32
CA ALA A 6 -12.51 7.27 -20.36
C ALA A 6 -12.44 5.73 -20.38
N ALA A 7 -11.25 5.18 -20.11
CA ALA A 7 -11.03 3.73 -20.05
C ALA A 7 -11.16 3.15 -18.66
N ASN A 8 -11.42 3.95 -17.61
CA ASN A 8 -11.34 3.55 -16.20
C ASN A 8 -10.05 2.81 -15.86
N ALA A 9 -8.93 3.30 -16.40
CA ALA A 9 -7.64 2.63 -16.31
C ALA A 9 -6.56 3.54 -15.69
N LYS A 10 -5.61 2.92 -14.99
CA LYS A 10 -4.35 3.55 -14.59
C LYS A 10 -3.23 3.01 -15.46
N ILE A 11 -2.51 3.93 -16.12
CA ILE A 11 -1.42 3.61 -17.03
C ILE A 11 -0.10 4.01 -16.35
N ALA A 12 0.74 3.04 -16.05
CA ALA A 12 2.08 3.28 -15.55
C ALA A 12 3.05 3.47 -16.73
N ILE A 13 3.79 4.57 -16.74
CA ILE A 13 4.83 4.85 -17.72
C ILE A 13 6.17 4.62 -17.04
N PHE A 14 6.99 3.74 -17.63
CA PHE A 14 8.31 3.39 -17.13
C PHE A 14 9.38 3.72 -18.18
N GLY A 15 10.57 4.01 -17.71
CA GLY A 15 11.74 4.22 -18.57
C GLY A 15 12.74 5.19 -17.96
N SER A 16 14.01 5.09 -18.37
CA SER A 16 15.08 5.95 -17.86
C SER A 16 14.83 7.45 -18.01
N PRO A 17 14.11 7.95 -19.04
CA PRO A 17 13.80 9.39 -19.14
C PRO A 17 12.85 9.90 -18.04
N MET A 18 12.15 8.98 -17.33
CA MET A 18 11.22 9.35 -16.25
C MET A 18 11.92 9.59 -14.91
N PHE A 19 13.18 9.19 -14.77
CA PHE A 19 13.95 9.44 -13.55
C PHE A 19 14.52 10.86 -13.57
N PRO A 20 14.26 11.68 -12.53
CA PRO A 20 14.83 13.00 -12.40
C PRO A 20 16.35 12.91 -12.18
N ARG A 21 17.10 13.88 -12.70
CA ARG A 21 18.55 13.98 -12.43
C ARG A 21 18.84 14.40 -10.99
N LEU A 22 17.89 15.07 -10.36
CA LEU A 22 17.93 15.51 -8.97
C LEU A 22 16.50 15.49 -8.43
N ALA A 23 16.30 14.95 -7.24
CA ALA A 23 15.07 15.03 -6.46
C ALA A 23 15.36 15.74 -5.14
N LEU A 24 14.69 16.86 -4.89
CA LEU A 24 14.74 17.57 -3.61
C LEU A 24 13.49 17.21 -2.81
N VAL A 25 13.70 16.56 -1.68
CA VAL A 25 12.61 16.16 -0.77
C VAL A 25 12.65 17.08 0.43
N ASP A 26 11.75 18.09 0.45
CA ASP A 26 11.63 19.05 1.53
C ASP A 26 10.37 18.76 2.36
N PRO A 27 10.52 18.25 3.59
CA PRO A 27 9.37 17.93 4.44
C PRO A 27 8.54 19.14 4.84
N VAL A 28 9.09 20.36 4.82
CA VAL A 28 8.36 21.61 5.14
C VAL A 28 7.15 21.78 4.23
N LEU A 29 7.24 21.37 2.97
CA LEU A 29 6.14 21.42 2.00
C LEU A 29 4.95 20.51 2.39
N THR A 30 5.13 19.62 3.34
CA THR A 30 4.08 18.70 3.81
C THR A 30 3.34 19.21 5.07
N TYR A 31 3.78 20.29 5.71
CA TYR A 31 3.21 20.76 6.99
C TYR A 31 1.75 21.19 6.88
N THR A 32 1.31 21.63 5.71
CA THR A 32 -0.07 22.03 5.45
C THR A 32 -0.96 20.94 4.86
N VAL A 33 -0.42 19.72 4.70
CA VAL A 33 -1.18 18.59 4.17
C VAL A 33 -2.26 18.18 5.18
N PRO A 34 -3.54 18.11 4.76
CA PRO A 34 -4.64 17.74 5.65
C PRO A 34 -4.46 16.36 6.26
N PRO A 35 -4.98 16.09 7.48
CA PRO A 35 -4.87 14.80 8.14
C PRO A 35 -5.35 13.62 7.29
N ALA A 36 -6.49 13.73 6.61
CA ALA A 36 -7.01 12.66 5.76
C ALA A 36 -6.07 12.32 4.59
N VAL A 37 -5.41 13.32 4.01
CA VAL A 37 -4.40 13.10 2.95
C VAL A 37 -3.15 12.49 3.55
N THR A 38 -2.70 12.97 4.72
CA THR A 38 -1.56 12.39 5.45
C THR A 38 -1.80 10.92 5.75
N ALA A 39 -2.99 10.56 6.22
CA ALA A 39 -3.37 9.17 6.52
C ALA A 39 -3.31 8.28 5.26
N SER A 40 -4.04 8.68 4.21
CA SER A 40 -4.09 7.92 2.96
C SER A 40 -2.71 7.74 2.34
N THR A 41 -1.94 8.83 2.17
CA THR A 41 -0.61 8.75 1.54
C THR A 41 0.41 8.05 2.44
N GLY A 42 0.29 8.17 3.76
CA GLY A 42 1.17 7.48 4.70
C GLY A 42 0.92 5.96 4.73
N LEU A 43 -0.33 5.53 4.63
CA LEU A 43 -0.66 4.11 4.44
C LEU A 43 -0.16 3.59 3.09
N ASP A 44 -0.16 4.42 2.05
CA ASP A 44 0.42 4.06 0.75
C ASP A 44 1.94 3.84 0.84
N VAL A 45 2.66 4.61 1.67
CA VAL A 45 4.09 4.35 1.95
C VAL A 45 4.29 2.97 2.59
N ILE A 46 3.40 2.59 3.53
CA ILE A 46 3.44 1.25 4.13
C ILE A 46 3.14 0.20 3.05
N ALA A 47 2.11 0.42 2.21
CA ALA A 47 1.76 -0.49 1.13
C ALA A 47 2.92 -0.69 0.14
N HIS A 48 3.55 0.38 -0.31
CA HIS A 48 4.74 0.31 -1.18
C HIS A 48 5.87 -0.51 -0.55
N SER A 49 6.09 -0.34 0.75
CA SER A 49 7.14 -1.05 1.48
C SER A 49 6.83 -2.54 1.61
N LEU A 50 5.62 -2.89 2.05
CA LEU A 50 5.22 -4.28 2.21
C LEU A 50 5.13 -5.00 0.86
N ASP A 51 4.54 -4.37 -0.16
CA ASP A 51 4.45 -4.93 -1.51
C ASP A 51 5.85 -5.19 -2.09
N ALA A 52 6.82 -4.29 -1.86
CA ALA A 52 8.19 -4.51 -2.31
C ALA A 52 8.80 -5.80 -1.72
N MET A 53 8.47 -6.14 -0.47
CA MET A 53 8.88 -7.39 0.17
C MET A 53 8.07 -8.60 -0.31
N CYS A 54 6.86 -8.40 -0.82
CA CYS A 54 5.95 -9.46 -1.30
C CYS A 54 6.06 -9.70 -2.81
N SER A 55 6.97 -9.02 -3.50
CA SER A 55 7.19 -9.18 -4.93
C SER A 55 8.01 -10.43 -5.26
N VAL A 56 7.71 -11.08 -6.40
CA VAL A 56 8.58 -12.13 -6.98
C VAL A 56 9.98 -11.62 -7.35
N ARG A 57 10.17 -10.29 -7.42
CA ARG A 57 11.46 -9.64 -7.69
C ARG A 57 12.18 -9.18 -6.41
N ALA A 58 11.59 -9.43 -5.24
CA ALA A 58 12.20 -9.04 -3.97
C ALA A 58 13.59 -9.70 -3.79
N ASN A 59 14.52 -8.92 -3.29
CA ASN A 59 15.90 -9.34 -3.07
C ASN A 59 16.45 -8.67 -1.79
N PRO A 60 17.61 -9.11 -1.25
CA PRO A 60 18.10 -8.57 0.02
C PRO A 60 18.30 -7.06 0.05
N VAL A 61 18.60 -6.41 -1.08
CA VAL A 61 18.77 -4.95 -1.14
C VAL A 61 17.41 -4.25 -1.04
N SER A 62 16.44 -4.68 -1.86
CA SER A 62 15.08 -4.13 -1.80
C SER A 62 14.39 -4.43 -0.47
N ASP A 63 14.60 -5.62 0.12
CA ASP A 63 14.08 -5.98 1.44
C ASP A 63 14.64 -5.04 2.53
N GLY A 64 15.94 -4.75 2.51
CA GLY A 64 16.58 -3.83 3.46
C GLY A 64 16.02 -2.40 3.37
N LEU A 65 15.80 -1.90 2.16
CA LEU A 65 15.16 -0.60 1.92
C LEU A 65 13.69 -0.61 2.39
N ALA A 66 12.94 -1.63 2.03
CA ALA A 66 11.54 -1.77 2.37
C ALA A 66 11.31 -1.85 3.89
N VAL A 67 12.11 -2.64 4.61
CA VAL A 67 12.11 -2.72 6.07
C VAL A 67 12.37 -1.35 6.69
N ARG A 68 13.36 -0.60 6.21
CA ARG A 68 13.66 0.73 6.74
C ARG A 68 12.51 1.70 6.51
N ALA A 69 11.92 1.69 5.32
CA ALA A 69 10.80 2.54 4.97
C ALA A 69 9.56 2.22 5.81
N ALA A 70 9.18 0.94 5.87
CA ALA A 70 8.04 0.48 6.65
C ALA A 70 8.19 0.85 8.14
N LYS A 71 9.37 0.58 8.74
CA LYS A 71 9.64 0.94 10.13
C LYS A 71 9.42 2.42 10.39
N LEU A 72 9.99 3.29 9.56
CA LEU A 72 9.80 4.74 9.69
C LEU A 72 8.33 5.14 9.58
N ALA A 73 7.58 4.55 8.63
CA ALA A 73 6.18 4.88 8.44
C ALA A 73 5.31 4.40 9.61
N PHE A 74 5.48 3.16 10.08
CA PHE A 74 4.75 2.65 11.24
C PHE A 74 4.99 3.44 12.53
N GLU A 75 6.22 3.93 12.73
CA GLU A 75 6.61 4.69 13.91
C GLU A 75 6.13 6.15 13.89
N ASN A 76 5.87 6.74 12.72
CA ASN A 76 5.67 8.19 12.61
C ASN A 76 4.34 8.60 11.96
N LEU A 77 3.60 7.71 11.30
CA LEU A 77 2.35 8.06 10.60
C LEU A 77 1.30 8.62 11.57
N GLU A 78 1.12 7.98 12.72
CA GLU A 78 0.14 8.43 13.72
C GLU A 78 0.47 9.83 14.24
N ALA A 79 1.74 10.13 14.53
CA ALA A 79 2.17 11.45 14.97
C ALA A 79 1.96 12.50 13.88
N ALA A 80 2.37 12.23 12.64
CA ALA A 80 2.17 13.12 11.50
C ALA A 80 0.68 13.35 11.18
N PHE A 81 -0.18 12.37 11.43
CA PHE A 81 -1.64 12.48 11.28
C PHE A 81 -2.26 13.37 12.38
N ARG A 82 -1.86 13.17 13.65
CA ARG A 82 -2.39 13.90 14.79
C ARG A 82 -1.93 15.37 14.82
N ASP A 83 -0.68 15.61 14.45
CA ASP A 83 -0.08 16.94 14.36
C ASP A 83 0.69 17.11 13.05
N GLY A 84 0.05 17.77 12.08
CA GLY A 84 0.66 18.08 10.79
C GLY A 84 1.88 18.99 10.88
N SER A 85 2.09 19.69 12.00
CA SER A 85 3.22 20.57 12.24
C SER A 85 4.40 19.90 12.95
N ASP A 86 4.26 18.62 13.36
CA ASP A 86 5.37 17.84 13.91
C ASP A 86 6.46 17.64 12.86
N ALA A 87 7.49 18.49 12.93
CA ALA A 87 8.59 18.51 11.98
C ALA A 87 9.34 17.16 11.91
N VAL A 88 9.49 16.49 13.06
CA VAL A 88 10.20 15.21 13.12
C VAL A 88 9.38 14.11 12.44
N ALA A 89 8.10 14.03 12.74
CA ALA A 89 7.21 13.05 12.11
C ALA A 89 7.11 13.28 10.59
N ARG A 90 6.99 14.54 10.13
CA ARG A 90 6.97 14.90 8.71
C ARG A 90 8.26 14.54 7.99
N GLU A 91 9.42 14.85 8.59
CA GLU A 91 10.72 14.46 8.03
C GLU A 91 10.84 12.92 7.91
N ARG A 92 10.43 12.19 8.95
CA ARG A 92 10.49 10.74 8.97
C ARG A 92 9.55 10.13 7.91
N MET A 93 8.35 10.66 7.74
CA MET A 93 7.41 10.23 6.70
C MET A 93 7.92 10.53 5.28
N ALA A 94 8.51 11.72 5.05
CA ALA A 94 9.13 12.06 3.77
C ALA A 94 10.31 11.13 3.44
N MET A 95 11.14 10.83 4.42
CA MET A 95 12.23 9.85 4.29
C MET A 95 11.69 8.45 4.00
N ALA A 96 10.65 8.00 4.73
CA ALA A 96 10.00 6.71 4.51
C ALA A 96 9.49 6.59 3.07
N SER A 97 8.78 7.60 2.57
CA SER A 97 8.25 7.65 1.21
C SER A 97 9.36 7.53 0.16
N THR A 98 10.46 8.26 0.35
CA THR A 98 11.61 8.24 -0.56
C THR A 98 12.26 6.86 -0.61
N ILE A 99 12.51 6.26 0.58
CA ILE A 99 13.14 4.93 0.69
C ILE A 99 12.21 3.85 0.12
N ALA A 100 10.89 3.92 0.39
CA ALA A 100 9.91 3.02 -0.22
C ALA A 100 9.95 3.13 -1.76
N GLY A 101 10.09 4.36 -2.29
CA GLY A 101 10.27 4.61 -3.71
C GLY A 101 11.46 3.86 -4.30
N TYR A 102 12.60 3.86 -3.62
CA TYR A 102 13.77 3.08 -4.04
C TYR A 102 13.54 1.57 -3.97
N ALA A 103 12.80 1.08 -2.98
CA ALA A 103 12.49 -0.35 -2.87
C ALA A 103 11.59 -0.79 -4.03
N PHE A 104 10.37 -0.23 -4.14
CA PHE A 104 9.39 -0.70 -5.12
C PHE A 104 9.72 -0.34 -6.58
N SER A 105 10.57 0.66 -6.83
CA SER A 105 11.06 0.92 -8.18
C SER A 105 11.83 -0.26 -8.78
N ASN A 106 12.42 -1.10 -7.94
CA ASN A 106 13.15 -2.29 -8.34
C ASN A 106 12.26 -3.55 -8.37
N THR A 107 11.23 -3.60 -7.52
CA THR A 107 10.41 -4.81 -7.34
C THR A 107 9.03 -4.70 -7.98
N GLY A 108 8.51 -3.51 -8.17
CA GLY A 108 7.09 -3.27 -8.44
C GLY A 108 6.24 -3.43 -7.19
N THR A 109 4.95 -3.18 -7.34
CA THR A 109 3.90 -3.41 -6.33
C THR A 109 3.16 -4.71 -6.58
N THR A 110 2.32 -5.17 -5.65
CA THR A 110 1.72 -6.51 -5.67
C THR A 110 0.21 -6.51 -5.41
N GLY A 111 -0.32 -7.47 -4.71
CA GLY A 111 -1.75 -7.74 -4.55
C GLY A 111 -2.57 -6.59 -3.98
N SER A 112 -2.05 -5.87 -2.98
CA SER A 112 -2.77 -4.75 -2.39
C SER A 112 -3.03 -3.63 -3.41
N HIS A 113 -2.02 -3.29 -4.20
CA HIS A 113 -2.14 -2.32 -5.29
C HIS A 113 -3.04 -2.83 -6.42
N ALA A 114 -2.95 -4.12 -6.77
CA ALA A 114 -3.86 -4.71 -7.77
C ALA A 114 -5.34 -4.55 -7.36
N CYS A 115 -5.65 -4.78 -6.09
CA CYS A 115 -6.99 -4.61 -5.52
C CYS A 115 -7.46 -3.15 -5.48
N SER A 116 -6.55 -2.18 -5.42
CA SER A 116 -6.88 -0.75 -5.29
C SER A 116 -7.36 -0.09 -6.58
N TYR A 117 -7.00 -0.62 -7.74
CA TYR A 117 -7.13 0.12 -9.00
C TYR A 117 -8.57 0.47 -9.38
N LEU A 118 -9.47 -0.51 -9.34
CA LEU A 118 -10.86 -0.26 -9.66
C LEU A 118 -11.56 0.56 -8.57
N LEU A 119 -11.18 0.38 -7.29
CA LEU A 119 -11.67 1.20 -6.19
C LEU A 119 -11.35 2.68 -6.42
N THR A 120 -10.13 2.97 -6.86
CA THR A 120 -9.73 4.35 -7.16
C THR A 120 -10.36 4.87 -8.46
N ALA A 121 -10.36 4.07 -9.53
CA ALA A 121 -10.79 4.54 -10.84
C ALA A 121 -12.32 4.73 -10.94
N LYS A 122 -13.10 3.79 -10.41
CA LYS A 122 -14.56 3.76 -10.53
C LYS A 122 -15.27 4.40 -9.33
N TYR A 123 -14.76 4.14 -8.10
CA TYR A 123 -15.41 4.61 -6.88
C TYR A 123 -14.74 5.83 -6.27
N HIS A 124 -13.69 6.37 -6.93
CA HIS A 124 -12.97 7.58 -6.53
C HIS A 124 -12.41 7.53 -5.10
N ILE A 125 -12.08 6.33 -4.61
CA ILE A 125 -11.45 6.16 -3.32
C ILE A 125 -10.00 6.68 -3.39
N PRO A 126 -9.52 7.47 -2.40
CA PRO A 126 -8.13 7.88 -2.33
C PRO A 126 -7.20 6.66 -2.42
N HIS A 127 -6.14 6.75 -3.26
CA HIS A 127 -5.35 5.57 -3.65
C HIS A 127 -4.76 4.81 -2.46
N GLY A 128 -4.13 5.51 -1.53
CA GLY A 128 -3.53 4.85 -0.37
C GLY A 128 -4.56 4.21 0.56
N GLU A 129 -5.75 4.80 0.69
CA GLU A 129 -6.87 4.19 1.40
C GLU A 129 -7.36 2.91 0.70
N ALA A 130 -7.45 2.95 -0.62
CA ALA A 130 -7.83 1.78 -1.42
C ALA A 130 -6.79 0.64 -1.32
N CYS A 131 -5.49 0.96 -1.30
CA CYS A 131 -4.42 -0.02 -1.07
C CYS A 131 -4.51 -0.59 0.35
N ALA A 132 -4.70 0.27 1.36
CA ALA A 132 -4.76 -0.12 2.76
C ALA A 132 -5.93 -1.05 3.08
N LEU A 133 -7.04 -0.98 2.31
CA LEU A 133 -8.22 -1.81 2.54
C LEU A 133 -7.87 -3.31 2.65
N THR A 134 -7.03 -3.81 1.75
CA THR A 134 -6.69 -5.24 1.66
C THR A 134 -5.28 -5.57 2.15
N LEU A 135 -4.46 -4.57 2.46
CA LEU A 135 -3.01 -4.74 2.67
C LEU A 135 -2.65 -5.68 3.82
N ASP A 136 -3.32 -5.58 4.95
CA ASP A 136 -3.09 -6.44 6.12
C ASP A 136 -3.43 -7.91 5.82
N ALA A 137 -4.53 -8.14 5.11
CA ALA A 137 -4.93 -9.49 4.69
C ALA A 137 -3.95 -10.07 3.66
N TRP A 138 -3.50 -9.26 2.69
CA TRP A 138 -2.48 -9.68 1.72
C TRP A 138 -1.16 -10.01 2.40
N PHE A 139 -0.68 -9.15 3.29
CA PHE A 139 0.60 -9.37 3.97
C PHE A 139 0.61 -10.66 4.80
N ARG A 140 -0.54 -11.04 5.42
CA ARG A 140 -0.68 -12.34 6.10
C ARG A 140 -0.63 -13.51 5.12
N LYS A 141 -1.29 -13.41 3.97
CA LYS A 141 -1.25 -14.44 2.92
C LYS A 141 0.18 -14.63 2.40
N ASP A 142 0.88 -13.55 2.14
CA ASP A 142 2.26 -13.56 1.67
C ASP A 142 3.23 -14.15 2.70
N ALA A 143 3.02 -13.85 3.97
CA ALA A 143 3.83 -14.41 5.05
C ALA A 143 3.70 -15.93 5.17
N ALA A 144 2.54 -16.48 4.83
CA ALA A 144 2.35 -17.94 4.76
C ALA A 144 3.15 -18.58 3.62
N VAL A 145 3.39 -17.84 2.52
CA VAL A 145 4.16 -18.33 1.35
C VAL A 145 5.66 -18.02 1.49
N ARG A 146 6.01 -16.88 2.07
CA ARG A 146 7.39 -16.42 2.27
C ARG A 146 7.70 -16.23 3.76
N PRO A 147 8.12 -17.28 4.49
CA PRO A 147 8.39 -17.18 5.94
C PRO A 147 9.44 -16.13 6.33
N LEU A 148 10.30 -15.70 5.39
CA LEU A 148 11.23 -14.60 5.59
C LEU A 148 10.52 -13.30 6.01
N LEU A 149 9.26 -13.08 5.63
CA LEU A 149 8.48 -11.90 6.02
C LEU A 149 8.31 -11.78 7.55
N HIS A 150 8.26 -12.89 8.29
CA HIS A 150 8.30 -12.86 9.77
C HIS A 150 9.62 -12.28 10.31
N THR A 151 10.74 -12.61 9.66
CA THR A 151 12.05 -12.07 10.04
C THR A 151 12.17 -10.59 9.69
N LEU A 152 11.73 -10.18 8.51
CA LEU A 152 11.69 -8.79 8.08
C LEU A 152 10.79 -7.96 9.01
N SER A 153 9.66 -8.51 9.45
CA SER A 153 8.77 -7.87 10.43
C SER A 153 9.44 -7.66 11.79
N ARG A 154 10.24 -8.62 12.26
CA ARG A 154 11.05 -8.43 13.48
C ARG A 154 12.07 -7.30 13.33
N MET A 155 12.65 -7.14 12.15
CA MET A 155 13.57 -6.00 11.88
C MET A 155 12.84 -4.65 11.87
N MET A 156 11.55 -4.63 11.54
CA MET A 156 10.68 -3.46 11.67
C MET A 156 10.29 -3.16 13.13
N GLY A 157 10.46 -4.12 14.05
CA GLY A 157 10.13 -3.98 15.48
C GLY A 157 8.89 -4.75 15.93
N PHE A 158 8.32 -5.60 15.09
CA PHE A 158 7.16 -6.45 15.39
C PHE A 158 7.57 -7.86 15.83
N ALA A 159 6.71 -8.57 16.52
CA ALA A 159 6.98 -9.95 16.89
C ALA A 159 7.11 -10.87 15.65
N ASP A 160 6.25 -10.64 14.66
CA ASP A 160 6.21 -11.35 13.39
C ASP A 160 5.36 -10.58 12.34
N ALA A 161 5.11 -11.18 11.19
CA ALA A 161 4.31 -10.56 10.14
C ALA A 161 2.84 -10.36 10.52
N ASN A 162 2.28 -11.24 11.37
CA ASN A 162 0.91 -11.08 11.83
C ASN A 162 0.78 -9.87 12.76
N ALA A 163 1.74 -9.67 13.68
CA ALA A 163 1.78 -8.49 14.53
C ALA A 163 1.94 -7.18 13.74
N ALA A 164 2.71 -7.21 12.64
CA ALA A 164 2.80 -6.06 11.73
C ALA A 164 1.47 -5.78 11.02
N ALA A 165 0.76 -6.82 10.59
CA ALA A 165 -0.57 -6.70 9.99
C ALA A 165 -1.63 -6.24 11.01
N ASP A 166 -1.56 -6.68 12.28
CA ASP A 166 -2.42 -6.18 13.35
C ASP A 166 -2.21 -4.67 13.56
N ARG A 167 -0.94 -4.22 13.64
CA ARG A 167 -0.64 -2.79 13.78
C ARG A 167 -1.13 -1.97 12.58
N LEU A 168 -1.09 -2.53 11.38
CA LEU A 168 -1.65 -1.87 10.21
C LEU A 168 -3.18 -1.71 10.32
N ALA A 169 -3.90 -2.74 10.79
CA ALA A 169 -5.32 -2.66 11.04
C ALA A 169 -5.65 -1.56 12.07
N GLU A 170 -4.90 -1.51 13.19
CA GLU A 170 -5.02 -0.43 14.17
C GLU A 170 -4.77 0.96 13.57
N LEU A 171 -3.75 1.12 12.72
CA LEU A 171 -3.46 2.40 12.08
C LEU A 171 -4.58 2.85 11.15
N LYS A 172 -5.23 1.94 10.42
CA LYS A 172 -6.41 2.26 9.61
C LYS A 172 -7.52 2.85 10.46
N GLU A 173 -7.81 2.24 11.61
CA GLU A 173 -8.83 2.72 12.56
C GLU A 173 -8.44 4.06 13.17
N LEU A 174 -7.21 4.19 13.70
CA LEU A 174 -6.70 5.40 14.33
C LEU A 174 -6.70 6.62 13.39
N THR A 175 -6.49 6.39 12.10
CA THR A 175 -6.46 7.43 11.09
C THR A 175 -7.81 7.66 10.41
N GLY A 176 -8.87 6.94 10.84
CA GLY A 176 -10.22 7.11 10.34
C GLY A 176 -10.44 6.64 8.91
N MET A 177 -9.59 5.71 8.41
CA MET A 177 -9.78 5.12 7.09
C MET A 177 -10.95 4.15 7.09
N ARG A 178 -11.68 4.14 5.97
CA ARG A 178 -12.76 3.19 5.77
C ARG A 178 -12.21 1.78 5.61
N THR A 179 -12.75 0.82 6.33
CA THR A 179 -12.25 -0.56 6.40
C THR A 179 -13.18 -1.58 5.75
N THR A 180 -14.31 -1.11 5.17
CA THR A 180 -15.27 -1.95 4.44
C THR A 180 -15.62 -1.35 3.09
N LEU A 181 -15.98 -2.20 2.14
CA LEU A 181 -16.44 -1.80 0.81
C LEU A 181 -17.71 -0.94 0.87
N THR A 182 -18.64 -1.30 1.76
CA THR A 182 -19.87 -0.55 1.97
C THR A 182 -19.60 0.87 2.47
N ALA A 183 -18.69 1.03 3.45
CA ALA A 183 -18.27 2.35 3.93
C ALA A 183 -17.60 3.18 2.83
N MET A 184 -16.96 2.55 1.87
CA MET A 184 -16.35 3.18 0.70
C MET A 184 -17.35 3.53 -0.42
N GLY A 185 -18.64 3.16 -0.26
CA GLY A 185 -19.68 3.40 -1.25
C GLY A 185 -19.72 2.40 -2.41
N VAL A 186 -19.04 1.27 -2.28
CA VAL A 186 -19.14 0.15 -3.23
C VAL A 186 -20.47 -0.56 -3.01
N PRO A 187 -21.26 -0.83 -4.06
CA PRO A 187 -22.51 -1.57 -3.92
C PRO A 187 -22.31 -2.97 -3.33
N ASP A 188 -23.13 -3.34 -2.36
CA ASP A 188 -23.12 -4.70 -1.78
C ASP A 188 -23.83 -5.70 -2.68
N THR A 189 -23.27 -5.93 -3.86
CA THR A 189 -23.78 -6.87 -4.87
C THR A 189 -22.69 -7.84 -5.33
N GLN A 190 -23.09 -9.03 -5.71
CA GLN A 190 -22.14 -10.01 -6.25
C GLN A 190 -21.45 -9.51 -7.52
N GLU A 191 -22.16 -8.76 -8.37
CA GLU A 191 -21.60 -8.17 -9.58
C GLU A 191 -20.45 -7.21 -9.29
N ALA A 192 -20.59 -6.34 -8.25
CA ALA A 192 -19.52 -5.43 -7.86
C ALA A 192 -18.29 -6.18 -7.35
N LEU A 193 -18.47 -7.23 -6.57
CA LEU A 193 -17.37 -8.06 -6.08
C LEU A 193 -16.67 -8.81 -7.22
N ASP A 194 -17.45 -9.37 -8.15
CA ASP A 194 -16.91 -10.09 -9.30
C ASP A 194 -16.10 -9.18 -10.23
N GLU A 195 -16.57 -7.94 -10.40
CA GLU A 195 -15.87 -6.91 -11.17
C GLU A 195 -14.55 -6.49 -10.50
N LEU A 196 -14.57 -6.24 -9.19
CA LEU A 196 -13.36 -5.94 -8.41
C LEU A 196 -12.34 -7.08 -8.52
N ALA A 197 -12.79 -8.32 -8.31
CA ALA A 197 -11.92 -9.48 -8.36
C ALA A 197 -11.35 -9.72 -9.77
N ALA A 198 -12.16 -9.55 -10.81
CA ALA A 198 -11.73 -9.70 -12.20
C ALA A 198 -10.68 -8.65 -12.57
N ASN A 199 -10.89 -7.38 -12.18
CA ASN A 199 -9.95 -6.29 -12.44
C ASN A 199 -8.60 -6.54 -11.72
N ALA A 200 -8.65 -6.90 -10.43
CA ALA A 200 -7.45 -7.19 -9.66
C ALA A 200 -6.67 -8.40 -10.22
N ALA A 201 -7.37 -9.49 -10.56
CA ALA A 201 -6.74 -10.69 -11.12
C ALA A 201 -6.07 -10.44 -12.48
N ALA A 202 -6.61 -9.54 -13.30
CA ALA A 202 -6.03 -9.16 -14.60
C ALA A 202 -4.82 -8.21 -14.48
N SER A 203 -4.56 -7.67 -13.29
CA SER A 203 -3.49 -6.71 -13.07
C SER A 203 -2.10 -7.36 -13.15
N GLY A 204 -1.15 -6.68 -13.81
CA GLY A 204 0.27 -7.07 -13.78
C GLY A 204 0.87 -7.09 -12.37
N ASN A 205 0.31 -6.29 -11.44
CA ASN A 205 0.74 -6.29 -10.04
C ASN A 205 0.36 -7.59 -9.33
N MET A 206 -0.82 -8.16 -9.64
CA MET A 206 -1.20 -9.48 -9.12
C MET A 206 -0.26 -10.58 -9.64
N ALA A 207 0.16 -10.50 -10.88
CA ALA A 207 1.14 -11.43 -11.44
C ALA A 207 2.54 -11.30 -10.80
N ASN A 208 2.85 -10.11 -10.24
CA ASN A 208 4.09 -9.82 -9.53
C ASN A 208 4.09 -10.27 -8.06
N ASP A 209 2.94 -10.66 -7.53
CA ASP A 209 2.77 -11.12 -6.15
C ASP A 209 3.32 -12.54 -5.96
N ILE A 210 3.95 -12.81 -4.80
CA ILE A 210 4.43 -14.16 -4.44
C ILE A 210 3.29 -15.11 -4.12
N CYS A 211 2.19 -14.62 -3.55
CA CYS A 211 0.98 -15.37 -3.33
C CYS A 211 0.18 -15.44 -4.63
N LYS A 212 0.31 -16.50 -5.38
CA LYS A 212 -0.40 -16.71 -6.67
C LYS A 212 -1.91 -16.87 -6.46
N ALA A 213 -2.56 -15.80 -5.97
CA ALA A 213 -3.98 -15.81 -5.67
C ALA A 213 -4.82 -15.99 -6.94
N THR A 214 -5.83 -16.83 -6.87
CA THR A 214 -6.84 -16.98 -7.92
C THR A 214 -7.87 -15.85 -7.87
N ARG A 215 -8.67 -15.71 -8.91
CA ARG A 215 -9.79 -14.76 -8.91
C ARG A 215 -10.79 -15.05 -7.77
N GLU A 216 -10.99 -16.32 -7.46
CA GLU A 216 -11.85 -16.80 -6.38
C GLU A 216 -11.30 -16.41 -5.00
N ASP A 217 -9.98 -16.49 -4.81
CA ASP A 217 -9.32 -16.02 -3.57
C ASP A 217 -9.52 -14.52 -3.37
N ILE A 218 -9.38 -13.74 -4.44
CA ILE A 218 -9.57 -12.28 -4.43
C ILE A 218 -11.04 -11.94 -4.16
N ALA A 219 -11.98 -12.63 -4.81
CA ALA A 219 -13.41 -12.45 -4.58
C ALA A 219 -13.80 -12.76 -3.12
N SER A 220 -13.24 -13.84 -2.56
CA SER A 220 -13.44 -14.22 -1.16
C SER A 220 -12.89 -13.15 -0.20
N LEU A 221 -11.73 -12.56 -0.51
CA LEU A 221 -11.18 -11.46 0.26
C LEU A 221 -12.10 -10.24 0.23
N PHE A 222 -12.57 -9.81 -0.94
CA PHE A 222 -13.50 -8.69 -1.03
C PHE A 222 -14.83 -8.97 -0.33
N ALA A 223 -15.32 -10.20 -0.40
CA ALA A 223 -16.54 -10.61 0.30
C ALA A 223 -16.41 -10.50 1.83
N SER A 224 -15.22 -10.71 2.39
CA SER A 224 -14.95 -10.56 3.82
C SER A 224 -14.88 -9.09 4.27
N LEU A 225 -14.84 -8.14 3.33
CA LEU A 225 -14.73 -6.69 3.57
C LEU A 225 -16.04 -5.93 3.25
N ARG A 226 -17.17 -6.62 3.19
CA ARG A 226 -18.51 -6.04 2.97
C ARG A 226 -18.98 -5.09 4.07
#